data_a3279500f3ac1afc68dfa536bd9bcfe5
#
_entry.id   a3279500f3ac1afc68dfa536bd9bcfe5
#
_cell.length_a   1.000
_cell.length_b   1.000
_cell.length_c   1.000
_cell.angle_alpha   90.00
_cell.angle_beta   90.00
_cell.angle_gamma   90.00
#
_symmetry.space_group_name_H-M   'P 1'
#
loop_
_entity.id
_entity.type
_entity.pdbx_description
1 polymer ?
#
loop_
_entity_poly.entity_id
_entity_poly.type
_entity_poly.pdbx_seq_one_letter_code
_entity_poly.pdbx_strand_id
1 'polypeptide(L)' 'MRQRFTYDCVLIKEDDGYCASFPQIPGAFADGDTREEAIAHATEALMAFLADDLNNG' A
#
# COMPACT_ATOMS: atom_id res chain seq x y z
N MET A 1 8.21 24.56 6.39
CA MET A 1 7.77 24.10 5.07
C MET A 1 7.21 22.70 5.16
N ARG A 2 6.14 22.46 4.44
CA ARG A 2 5.49 21.15 4.47
C ARG A 2 5.95 20.31 3.29
N GLN A 3 6.29 19.06 3.56
CA GLN A 3 6.63 18.11 2.51
C GLN A 3 5.50 17.14 2.30
N ARG A 4 5.33 16.77 1.05
CA ARG A 4 4.28 15.86 0.68
C ARG A 4 4.91 14.65 0.00
N PHE A 5 4.57 13.47 0.49
CA PHE A 5 5.05 12.21 -0.09
C PHE A 5 3.90 11.56 -0.84
N THR A 6 4.17 11.24 -2.08
CA THR A 6 3.16 10.61 -2.92
C THR A 6 3.68 9.26 -3.39
N TYR A 7 2.86 8.24 -3.23
CA TYR A 7 3.18 6.89 -3.68
C TYR A 7 2.17 6.45 -4.70
N ASP A 8 2.66 5.88 -5.78
CA ASP A 8 1.78 5.34 -6.81
C ASP A 8 1.21 4.01 -6.34
N CYS A 9 -0.08 3.84 -6.50
CA CYS A 9 -0.74 2.61 -6.16
C CYS A 9 -1.16 1.91 -7.42
N VAL A 10 -0.69 0.68 -7.60
CA VAL A 10 -1.06 -0.15 -8.74
C VAL A 10 -2.17 -1.08 -8.31
N LEU A 11 -3.28 -1.04 -9.01
CA LEU A 11 -4.45 -1.86 -8.70
C LEU A 11 -4.66 -2.85 -9.84
N ILE A 12 -4.66 -4.14 -9.49
CA ILE A 12 -4.82 -5.22 -10.45
C ILE A 12 -6.08 -5.98 -10.11
N LYS A 13 -6.95 -6.14 -11.10
CA LYS A 13 -8.15 -6.93 -10.92
C LYS A 13 -7.82 -8.39 -11.13
N GLU A 14 -8.26 -9.23 -10.19
CA GLU A 14 -8.07 -10.67 -10.26
C GLU A 14 -9.42 -11.36 -10.32
N ASP A 15 -9.40 -12.69 -10.47
CA ASP A 15 -10.65 -13.44 -10.62
C ASP A 15 -11.55 -13.28 -9.39
N ASP A 16 -10.97 -13.28 -8.20
CA ASP A 16 -11.75 -13.27 -6.96
C ASP A 16 -11.62 -11.97 -6.20
N GLY A 17 -11.10 -10.92 -6.82
CA GLY A 17 -10.97 -9.67 -6.11
C GLY A 17 -9.95 -8.76 -6.74
N TYR A 18 -9.22 -8.03 -5.91
CA TYR A 18 -8.25 -7.05 -6.36
C TYR A 18 -6.96 -7.19 -5.56
N CYS A 19 -5.88 -6.77 -6.17
CA CYS A 19 -4.59 -6.66 -5.50
C CYS A 19 -4.07 -5.25 -5.70
N ALA A 20 -3.69 -4.60 -4.61
CA ALA A 20 -3.12 -3.26 -4.66
C ALA A 20 -1.69 -3.31 -4.16
N SER A 21 -0.82 -2.54 -4.79
CA SER A 21 0.59 -2.52 -4.39
C SER A 21 1.18 -1.14 -4.59
N PHE A 22 2.27 -0.89 -3.89
CA PHE A 22 3.05 0.32 -4.02
C PHE A 22 4.44 -0.07 -4.52
N PRO A 23 4.69 0.07 -5.82
CA PRO A 23 5.98 -0.40 -6.38
C PRO A 23 7.21 0.24 -5.75
N GLN A 24 7.09 1.46 -5.24
CA GLN A 24 8.21 2.14 -4.61
C GLN A 24 8.62 1.47 -3.29
N ILE A 25 7.70 0.73 -2.66
CA ILE A 25 7.96 0.09 -1.38
C ILE A 25 7.79 -1.41 -1.54
N PRO A 26 8.88 -2.16 -1.71
CA PRO A 26 8.77 -3.61 -1.85
C PRO A 26 8.10 -4.23 -0.63
N GLY A 27 7.11 -5.06 -0.87
CA GLY A 27 6.36 -5.71 0.20
C GLY A 27 5.10 -4.98 0.61
N ALA A 28 4.89 -3.76 0.14
CA ALA A 28 3.68 -3.01 0.47
C ALA A 28 2.59 -3.36 -0.55
N PHE A 29 1.94 -4.48 -0.35
CA PHE A 29 0.86 -4.93 -1.21
C PHE A 29 -0.14 -5.73 -0.39
N ALA A 30 -1.35 -5.83 -0.91
CA ALA A 30 -2.40 -6.57 -0.22
C ALA A 30 -3.55 -6.88 -1.17
N ASP A 31 -4.34 -7.87 -0.79
CA ASP A 31 -5.52 -8.27 -1.54
C ASP A 31 -6.77 -7.75 -0.85
N GLY A 32 -7.86 -7.71 -1.61
CA GLY A 32 -9.16 -7.39 -1.07
C GLY A 32 -10.23 -7.89 -2.01
N ASP A 33 -11.44 -8.05 -1.50
CA ASP A 33 -12.57 -8.45 -2.32
C ASP A 33 -13.04 -7.32 -3.21
N THR A 34 -12.83 -6.09 -2.78
CA THR A 34 -13.18 -4.90 -3.54
C THR A 34 -11.95 -4.04 -3.72
N ARG A 35 -12.06 -3.08 -4.64
CA ARG A 35 -10.98 -2.12 -4.84
C ARG A 35 -10.65 -1.38 -3.56
N GLU A 36 -11.68 -0.94 -2.87
CA GLU A 36 -11.51 -0.19 -1.63
C GLU A 36 -10.81 -1.01 -0.56
N GLU A 37 -11.17 -2.29 -0.45
CA GLU A 37 -10.52 -3.16 0.52
C GLU A 37 -9.05 -3.39 0.19
N ALA A 38 -8.77 -3.64 -1.09
CA ALA A 38 -7.38 -3.88 -1.49
C ALA A 38 -6.53 -2.64 -1.22
N ILE A 39 -7.04 -1.47 -1.55
CA ILE A 39 -6.32 -0.23 -1.33
C ILE A 39 -6.14 0.04 0.15
N ALA A 40 -7.18 -0.20 0.95
CA ALA A 40 -7.09 0.01 2.39
C ALA A 40 -6.06 -0.92 3.02
N HIS A 41 -6.08 -2.19 2.65
CA HIS A 41 -5.14 -3.15 3.20
C HIS A 41 -3.71 -2.84 2.77
N ALA A 42 -3.52 -2.46 1.51
CA ALA A 42 -2.19 -2.10 1.02
C ALA A 42 -1.68 -0.83 1.70
N THR A 43 -2.58 0.12 1.96
CA THR A 43 -2.21 1.34 2.66
C THR A 43 -1.78 1.03 4.08
N GLU A 44 -2.46 0.10 4.74
CA GLU A 44 -2.04 -0.32 6.07
C GLU A 44 -0.64 -0.93 6.04
N ALA A 45 -0.37 -1.75 5.03
CA ALA A 45 0.96 -2.35 4.89
C ALA A 45 2.01 -1.26 4.66
N LEU A 46 1.69 -0.29 3.82
CA LEU A 46 2.61 0.82 3.57
C LEU A 46 2.90 1.59 4.84
N MET A 47 1.87 1.88 5.62
CA MET A 47 2.05 2.63 6.86
C MET A 47 2.88 1.85 7.86
N ALA A 48 2.73 0.53 7.90
CA ALA A 48 3.53 -0.29 8.78
C ALA A 48 5.01 -0.23 8.40
N PHE A 49 5.31 -0.26 7.11
CA PHE A 49 6.69 -0.13 6.66
C PHE A 49 7.27 1.21 7.04
N LEU A 50 6.51 2.27 6.85
CA LEU A 50 6.98 3.62 7.16
C LEU A 50 7.17 3.79 8.66
N ALA A 51 6.25 3.25 9.46
CA ALA A 51 6.36 3.35 10.91
C ALA A 51 7.59 2.60 11.42
N ASP A 52 7.84 1.42 10.86
CA ASP A 52 9.02 0.63 11.24
C ASP A 52 10.30 1.39 10.92
N ASP A 53 10.33 2.02 9.76
CA ASP A 53 11.48 2.79 9.32
C ASP A 53 11.73 3.96 10.27
N LEU A 54 10.68 4.64 10.67
CA LEU A 54 10.79 5.75 11.59
C LEU A 54 11.27 5.31 12.97
N ASN A 55 10.81 4.15 13.43
CA ASN A 55 11.21 3.63 14.73
C ASN A 55 12.66 3.20 14.77
N ASN A 56 13.17 2.77 13.63
CA ASN A 56 14.55 2.29 13.55
C ASN A 56 15.53 3.39 13.15
N GLY A 57 14.98 4.48 12.69
CA GLY A 57 15.80 5.58 12.25
C GLY A 57 16.30 6.42 13.39
#